data_8941eb3d7de6566658d5a307df5ba6d5
#
_entry.id   8941eb3d7de6566658d5a307df5ba6d5
#
_cell.length_a   1.000
_cell.length_b   1.000
_cell.length_c   1.000
_cell.angle_alpha   90.00
_cell.angle_beta   90.00
_cell.angle_gamma   90.00
#
_symmetry.space_group_name_H-M   'P 1'
#
loop_
_entity.id
_entity.type
_entity.pdbx_description
1 polymer ?
#
loop_
_entity_poly.entity_id
_entity_poly.type
_entity_poly.pdbx_seq_one_letter_code
_entity_poly.pdbx_strand_id
1 'polypeptide(L)'
;MVAVPARHHLLKHKRIPLDEVLQFPLVLSDPQVCEGHAKQVERVLRRSEREPLIAERVASFELMMVVVSAGFALGLAGGPHIAASREPGVVARPLAGRSSMLTTYLLRCEGEVSEVLSRFIERVQAIDLPEGTRAPPPPEPDPQEEIEL
;
A
#
# COMPACT_ATOMS: atom_id res chain seq x y z
N MET A 1 4.65 -4.56 -0.36
CA MET A 1 5.05 -5.86 0.19
C MET A 1 3.94 -6.87 -0.02
N VAL A 2 4.23 -8.16 0.17
CA VAL A 2 3.24 -9.25 0.17
C VAL A 2 2.98 -9.64 1.61
N ALA A 3 1.72 -9.72 2.00
CA ALA A 3 1.25 -10.36 3.23
C ALA A 3 1.03 -11.84 2.92
N VAL A 4 1.72 -12.71 3.66
CA VAL A 4 1.79 -14.15 3.43
C VAL A 4 1.41 -14.89 4.70
N PRO A 5 0.60 -15.96 4.64
CA PRO A 5 0.34 -16.79 5.81
C PRO A 5 1.65 -17.34 6.42
N ALA A 6 1.72 -17.41 7.74
CA ALA A 6 2.96 -17.74 8.47
C ALA A 6 3.56 -19.15 8.13
N ARG A 7 2.76 -20.04 7.53
CA ARG A 7 3.23 -21.39 7.13
C ARG A 7 3.26 -21.59 5.62
N HIS A 8 3.18 -20.51 4.84
CA HIS A 8 3.15 -20.61 3.39
C HIS A 8 4.54 -20.87 2.79
N HIS A 9 4.62 -21.71 1.76
CA HIS A 9 5.90 -22.09 1.14
C HIS A 9 6.65 -20.92 0.49
N LEU A 10 5.97 -19.85 0.08
CA LEU A 10 6.61 -18.64 -0.44
C LEU A 10 7.53 -17.95 0.58
N LEU A 11 7.42 -18.28 1.87
CA LEU A 11 8.32 -17.76 2.90
C LEU A 11 9.77 -18.25 2.79
N LYS A 12 10.03 -19.25 1.95
CA LYS A 12 11.41 -19.65 1.54
C LYS A 12 12.17 -18.50 0.85
N HIS A 13 11.45 -17.58 0.20
CA HIS A 13 12.02 -16.42 -0.46
C HIS A 13 12.22 -15.25 0.51
N LYS A 14 13.38 -14.64 0.50
CA LYS A 14 13.62 -13.34 1.16
C LYS A 14 12.89 -12.21 0.45
N ARG A 15 12.76 -12.30 -0.88
CA ARG A 15 12.00 -11.40 -1.77
C ARG A 15 11.22 -12.29 -2.74
N ILE A 16 9.91 -12.13 -2.83
CA ILE A 16 9.05 -13.01 -3.60
C ILE A 16 8.89 -12.47 -5.02
N PRO A 17 9.18 -13.26 -6.07
CA PRO A 17 8.87 -12.88 -7.45
C PRO A 17 7.36 -12.66 -7.62
N LEU A 18 6.97 -11.62 -8.37
CA LEU A 18 5.56 -11.31 -8.61
C LEU A 18 4.84 -12.50 -9.26
N ASP A 19 5.46 -13.16 -10.23
CA ASP A 19 4.86 -14.29 -10.95
C ASP A 19 4.59 -15.50 -10.03
N GLU A 20 5.37 -15.66 -8.94
CA GLU A 20 5.06 -16.67 -7.93
C GLU A 20 3.88 -16.26 -7.03
N VAL A 21 3.76 -14.95 -6.71
CA VAL A 21 2.60 -14.42 -5.97
C VAL A 21 1.32 -14.65 -6.78
N LEU A 22 1.36 -14.41 -8.09
CA LEU A 22 0.22 -14.53 -9.00
C LEU A 22 -0.20 -15.98 -9.29
N GLN A 23 0.47 -16.97 -8.72
CA GLN A 23 0.01 -18.35 -8.75
C GLN A 23 -1.06 -18.65 -7.70
N PHE A 24 -1.27 -17.72 -6.76
CA PHE A 24 -2.18 -17.88 -5.63
C PHE A 24 -3.31 -16.87 -5.67
N PRO A 25 -4.45 -17.19 -5.05
CA PRO A 25 -5.53 -16.24 -4.87
C PRO A 25 -5.05 -14.99 -4.12
N LEU A 26 -5.52 -13.82 -4.54
CA LEU A 26 -5.21 -12.55 -3.91
C LEU A 26 -6.46 -11.97 -3.23
N VAL A 27 -6.28 -11.42 -2.05
CA VAL A 27 -7.22 -10.50 -1.42
C VAL A 27 -6.67 -9.08 -1.57
N LEU A 28 -7.46 -8.18 -2.12
CA LEU A 28 -7.08 -6.82 -2.43
C LEU A 28 -8.04 -5.81 -1.78
N SER A 29 -7.60 -4.57 -1.65
CA SER A 29 -8.49 -3.49 -1.20
C SER A 29 -9.55 -3.19 -2.25
N ASP A 30 -10.76 -2.88 -1.76
CA ASP A 30 -11.84 -2.41 -2.62
C ASP A 30 -11.49 -1.02 -3.19
N PRO A 31 -11.49 -0.85 -4.53
CA PRO A 31 -11.19 0.42 -5.15
C PRO A 31 -12.21 1.52 -4.84
N GLN A 32 -13.44 1.18 -4.47
CA GLN A 32 -14.45 2.15 -4.06
C GLN A 32 -14.14 2.78 -2.68
N VAL A 33 -13.41 2.05 -1.82
CA VAL A 33 -13.05 2.52 -0.48
C VAL A 33 -11.63 3.08 -0.44
N CYS A 34 -10.70 2.47 -1.16
CA CYS A 34 -9.28 2.78 -1.13
C CYS A 34 -8.71 2.94 -2.55
N GLU A 35 -9.26 3.86 -3.34
CA GLU A 35 -8.93 4.04 -4.76
C GLU A 35 -7.43 4.22 -5.01
N GLY A 36 -6.77 5.09 -4.25
CA GLY A 36 -5.33 5.37 -4.42
C GLY A 36 -4.46 4.14 -4.20
N HIS A 37 -4.77 3.34 -3.18
CA HIS A 37 -4.06 2.09 -2.91
C HIS A 37 -4.36 1.05 -4.00
N ALA A 38 -5.63 0.90 -4.39
CA ALA A 38 -6.03 -0.04 -5.43
C ALA A 38 -5.33 0.25 -6.77
N LYS A 39 -5.30 1.51 -7.21
CA LYS A 39 -4.58 1.93 -8.43
C LYS A 39 -3.08 1.61 -8.36
N GLN A 40 -2.47 1.72 -7.18
CA GLN A 40 -1.05 1.40 -7.05
C GLN A 40 -0.79 -0.10 -7.08
N VAL A 41 -1.65 -0.90 -6.43
CA VAL A 41 -1.57 -2.36 -6.51
C VAL A 41 -1.74 -2.80 -7.96
N GLU A 42 -2.70 -2.27 -8.69
CA GLU A 42 -2.88 -2.57 -10.11
C GLU A 42 -1.63 -2.25 -10.95
N ARG A 43 -0.95 -1.12 -10.71
CA ARG A 43 0.32 -0.80 -11.39
C ARG A 43 1.41 -1.84 -11.10
N VAL A 44 1.40 -2.43 -9.92
CA VAL A 44 2.34 -3.52 -9.57
C VAL A 44 1.95 -4.78 -10.31
N LEU A 45 0.67 -5.16 -10.32
CA LEU A 45 0.16 -6.36 -10.97
C LEU A 45 0.40 -6.34 -12.49
N ARG A 46 0.23 -5.18 -13.12
CA ARG A 46 0.48 -4.99 -14.57
C ARG A 46 1.95 -5.18 -14.99
N ARG A 47 2.88 -5.41 -14.07
CA ARG A 47 4.28 -5.73 -14.40
C ARG A 47 4.49 -7.18 -14.81
N SER A 48 3.52 -8.02 -14.59
CA SER A 48 3.47 -9.41 -15.04
C SER A 48 2.46 -9.54 -16.17
N GLU A 49 2.74 -10.45 -17.10
CA GLU A 49 1.78 -10.86 -18.13
C GLU A 49 0.73 -11.84 -17.59
N ARG A 50 0.93 -12.34 -16.37
CA ARG A 50 -0.01 -13.25 -15.72
C ARG A 50 -1.16 -12.47 -15.11
N GLU A 51 -2.38 -12.88 -15.43
CA GLU A 51 -3.58 -12.34 -14.80
C GLU A 51 -3.68 -12.77 -13.32
N PRO A 52 -3.95 -11.82 -12.39
CA PRO A 52 -4.13 -12.12 -10.99
C PRO A 52 -5.47 -12.84 -10.75
N LEU A 53 -5.45 -13.90 -9.97
CA LEU A 53 -6.65 -14.52 -9.44
C LEU A 53 -7.11 -13.74 -8.20
N ILE A 54 -8.04 -12.80 -8.36
CA ILE A 54 -8.59 -12.02 -7.25
C ILE A 54 -9.71 -12.83 -6.61
N ALA A 55 -9.47 -13.34 -5.40
CA ALA A 55 -10.45 -14.11 -4.66
C ALA A 55 -11.46 -13.22 -3.96
N GLU A 56 -11.03 -12.05 -3.44
CA GLU A 56 -11.91 -11.15 -2.70
C GLU A 56 -11.37 -9.70 -2.74
N ARG A 57 -12.31 -8.74 -2.61
CA ARG A 57 -12.01 -7.33 -2.37
C ARG A 57 -12.60 -6.91 -1.04
N VAL A 58 -11.78 -6.29 -0.21
CA VAL A 58 -12.14 -5.96 1.18
C VAL A 58 -12.05 -4.45 1.44
N ALA A 59 -12.98 -3.96 2.26
CA ALA A 59 -13.07 -2.55 2.59
C ALA A 59 -12.04 -2.11 3.66
N SER A 60 -11.41 -3.02 4.37
CA SER A 60 -10.43 -2.70 5.40
C SER A 60 -9.17 -3.56 5.31
N PHE A 61 -8.07 -2.97 5.77
CA PHE A 61 -6.80 -3.66 5.83
C PHE A 61 -6.79 -4.79 6.88
N GLU A 62 -7.50 -4.61 7.98
CA GLU A 62 -7.64 -5.60 9.06
C GLU A 62 -8.31 -6.86 8.52
N LEU A 63 -9.40 -6.70 7.74
CA LEU A 63 -10.08 -7.82 7.12
C LEU A 63 -9.17 -8.55 6.11
N MET A 64 -8.36 -7.80 5.34
CA MET A 64 -7.34 -8.40 4.48
C MET A 64 -6.40 -9.29 5.28
N MET A 65 -5.90 -8.79 6.43
CA MET A 65 -4.96 -9.57 7.25
C MET A 65 -5.62 -10.82 7.83
N VAL A 66 -6.90 -10.76 8.23
CA VAL A 66 -7.65 -11.94 8.69
C VAL A 66 -7.78 -12.99 7.59
N VAL A 67 -8.13 -12.59 6.36
CA VAL A 67 -8.24 -13.50 5.22
C VAL A 67 -6.88 -14.15 4.91
N VAL A 68 -5.79 -13.37 4.98
CA VAL A 68 -4.43 -13.88 4.78
C VAL A 68 -4.04 -14.83 5.91
N SER A 69 -4.26 -14.49 7.17
CA SER A 69 -3.89 -15.32 8.32
C SER A 69 -4.62 -16.67 8.31
N ALA A 70 -5.86 -16.68 7.83
CA ALA A 70 -6.65 -17.89 7.62
C ALA A 70 -6.13 -18.78 6.46
N GLY A 71 -5.17 -18.28 5.67
CA GLY A 71 -4.57 -19.05 4.57
C GLY A 71 -5.38 -19.09 3.28
N PHE A 72 -6.44 -18.28 3.14
CA PHE A 72 -7.28 -18.29 1.94
C PHE A 72 -6.67 -17.55 0.75
N ALA A 73 -5.85 -16.53 1.00
CA ALA A 73 -5.27 -15.70 -0.05
C ALA A 73 -3.99 -15.02 0.40
N LEU A 74 -3.25 -14.45 -0.54
CA LEU A 74 -2.14 -13.52 -0.29
C LEU A 74 -2.64 -12.08 -0.40
N GLY A 75 -2.06 -11.16 0.39
CA GLY A 75 -2.38 -9.74 0.34
C GLY A 75 -1.25 -8.90 -0.24
N LEU A 76 -1.58 -7.79 -0.90
CA LEU A 76 -0.61 -6.78 -1.32
C LEU A 76 -0.89 -5.47 -0.57
N ALA A 77 0.10 -4.99 0.20
CA ALA A 77 -0.03 -3.76 0.97
C ALA A 77 1.31 -3.05 1.17
N GLY A 78 1.24 -1.82 1.66
CA GLY A 78 2.42 -1.07 2.07
C GLY A 78 3.14 -1.73 3.25
N GLY A 79 4.47 -1.69 3.27
CA GLY A 79 5.28 -2.25 4.36
C GLY A 79 4.87 -1.76 5.74
N PRO A 80 4.70 -0.44 5.95
CA PRO A 80 4.27 0.10 7.24
C PRO A 80 2.92 -0.43 7.71
N HIS A 81 1.97 -0.65 6.79
CA HIS A 81 0.66 -1.20 7.14
C HIS A 81 0.77 -2.64 7.65
N ILE A 82 1.55 -3.49 6.94
CA ILE A 82 1.73 -4.88 7.37
C ILE A 82 2.51 -4.93 8.69
N ALA A 83 3.53 -4.07 8.86
CA ALA A 83 4.31 -4.00 10.10
C ALA A 83 3.49 -3.52 11.30
N ALA A 84 2.50 -2.65 11.08
CA ALA A 84 1.58 -2.16 12.10
C ALA A 84 0.48 -3.18 12.44
N SER A 85 0.24 -4.16 11.57
CA SER A 85 -0.70 -5.23 11.82
C SER A 85 -0.20 -6.11 12.97
N ARG A 86 -1.12 -6.40 13.90
CA ARG A 86 -0.85 -7.32 15.00
C ARG A 86 -1.36 -8.74 14.73
N GLU A 87 -1.71 -9.04 13.48
CA GLU A 87 -2.21 -10.35 13.09
C GLU A 87 -1.09 -11.40 13.14
N PRO A 88 -1.10 -12.32 14.11
CA PRO A 88 0.03 -13.21 14.36
C PRO A 88 0.26 -14.25 13.26
N GLY A 89 -0.75 -14.50 12.44
CA GLY A 89 -0.71 -15.47 11.35
C GLY A 89 -0.14 -14.94 10.04
N VAL A 90 0.33 -13.69 9.98
CA VAL A 90 0.78 -13.02 8.75
C VAL A 90 2.25 -12.65 8.82
N VAL A 91 2.98 -12.93 7.74
CA VAL A 91 4.39 -12.54 7.57
C VAL A 91 4.51 -11.63 6.35
N ALA A 92 5.16 -10.48 6.54
CA ALA A 92 5.48 -9.58 5.44
C ALA A 92 6.72 -10.05 4.67
N ARG A 93 6.66 -10.02 3.34
CA ARG A 93 7.81 -10.22 2.46
C ARG A 93 7.84 -9.16 1.35
N PRO A 94 9.01 -8.59 1.04
CA PRO A 94 9.12 -7.69 -0.09
C PRO A 94 8.95 -8.45 -1.41
N LEU A 95 8.38 -7.77 -2.41
CA LEU A 95 8.43 -8.25 -3.79
C LEU A 95 9.87 -8.21 -4.32
N ALA A 96 10.21 -9.15 -5.16
CA ALA A 96 11.45 -9.13 -5.91
C ALA A 96 11.40 -8.04 -7.01
N GLY A 97 12.57 -7.62 -7.46
CA GLY A 97 12.71 -6.61 -8.51
C GLY A 97 12.65 -5.18 -7.97
N ARG A 98 12.22 -4.26 -8.83
CA ARG A 98 12.21 -2.82 -8.55
C ARG A 98 11.20 -2.50 -7.46
N SER A 99 11.64 -1.84 -6.40
CA SER A 99 10.76 -1.43 -5.30
C SER A 99 9.65 -0.52 -5.82
N SER A 100 8.41 -0.80 -5.39
CA SER A 100 7.29 0.10 -5.62
C SER A 100 7.11 0.94 -4.38
N MET A 101 7.24 2.24 -4.53
CA MET A 101 7.00 3.18 -3.45
C MET A 101 5.55 3.64 -3.50
N LEU A 102 4.92 3.70 -2.33
CA LEU A 102 3.65 4.35 -2.11
C LEU A 102 3.95 5.76 -1.60
N THR A 103 3.52 6.76 -2.33
CA THR A 103 3.63 8.15 -1.89
C THR A 103 2.32 8.58 -1.26
N THR A 104 2.39 9.09 -0.04
CA THR A 104 1.27 9.68 0.67
C THR A 104 1.51 11.18 0.80
N TYR A 105 0.54 11.99 0.41
CA TYR A 105 0.61 13.44 0.52
C TYR A 105 -0.30 13.91 1.66
N LEU A 106 0.18 14.88 2.43
CA LEU A 106 -0.64 15.67 3.32
C LEU A 106 -1.10 16.92 2.55
N LEU A 107 -2.39 16.98 2.27
CA LEU A 107 -3.00 18.11 1.60
C LEU A 107 -3.67 19.02 2.61
N ARG A 108 -3.59 20.34 2.41
CA ARG A 108 -4.28 21.35 3.19
C ARG A 108 -4.83 22.43 2.27
N CYS A 109 -5.91 23.04 2.68
CA CYS A 109 -6.41 24.26 2.01
C CYS A 109 -5.41 25.41 2.19
N GLU A 110 -5.38 26.32 1.23
CA GLU A 110 -4.68 27.59 1.36
C GLU A 110 -5.36 28.46 2.42
N GLY A 111 -4.59 29.26 3.14
CA GLY A 111 -5.09 30.19 4.16
C GLY A 111 -4.41 30.03 5.51
N GLU A 112 -4.99 30.68 6.52
CA GLU A 112 -4.48 30.65 7.89
C GLU A 112 -4.55 29.23 8.46
N VAL A 113 -3.45 28.83 9.07
CA VAL A 113 -3.30 27.50 9.68
C VAL A 113 -3.46 27.63 11.18
N SER A 114 -4.34 26.86 11.78
CA SER A 114 -4.49 26.83 13.22
C SER A 114 -3.19 26.36 13.89
N GLU A 115 -2.93 26.81 15.12
CA GLU A 115 -1.74 26.42 15.88
C GLU A 115 -1.63 24.88 16.01
N VAL A 116 -2.76 24.19 16.20
CA VAL A 116 -2.79 22.73 16.29
C VAL A 116 -2.35 22.06 14.98
N LEU A 117 -2.83 22.58 13.85
CA LEU A 117 -2.45 22.06 12.53
C LEU A 117 -0.98 22.36 12.22
N SER A 118 -0.49 23.55 12.59
CA SER A 118 0.93 23.89 12.44
C SER A 118 1.83 22.92 13.20
N ARG A 119 1.51 22.64 14.47
CA ARG A 119 2.25 21.67 15.28
C ARG A 119 2.17 20.24 14.72
N PHE A 120 1.04 19.86 14.13
CA PHE A 120 0.90 18.56 13.46
C PHE A 120 1.81 18.47 12.24
N ILE A 121 1.81 19.52 11.38
CA ILE A 121 2.65 19.59 10.18
C ILE A 121 4.14 19.53 10.58
N GLU A 122 4.56 20.31 11.57
CA GLU A 122 5.95 20.29 12.07
C GLU A 122 6.36 18.89 12.52
N ARG A 123 5.49 18.20 13.28
CA ARG A 123 5.76 16.82 13.72
C ARG A 123 5.88 15.84 12.54
N VAL A 124 5.00 15.94 11.55
CA VAL A 124 5.07 15.09 10.34
C VAL A 124 6.37 15.37 9.57
N GLN A 125 6.77 16.63 9.46
CA GLN A 125 8.01 17.01 8.78
C GLN A 125 9.27 16.59 9.54
N ALA A 126 9.19 16.54 10.88
CA ALA A 126 10.28 16.12 11.76
C ALA A 126 10.43 14.59 11.88
N ILE A 127 9.50 13.80 11.31
CA ILE A 127 9.68 12.35 11.25
C ILE A 127 10.89 12.05 10.37
N ASP A 128 11.86 11.37 10.99
CA ASP A 128 13.07 10.94 10.29
C ASP A 128 12.71 9.76 9.38
N LEU A 129 12.54 10.07 8.10
CA LEU A 129 12.24 9.08 7.07
C LEU A 129 13.57 8.61 6.46
N PRO A 130 13.71 7.30 6.16
CA PRO A 130 14.89 6.79 5.47
C PRO A 130 15.18 7.59 4.19
N GLU A 131 16.46 7.80 3.88
CA GLU A 131 16.88 8.50 2.67
C GLU A 131 16.17 7.95 1.42
N GLY A 132 15.68 8.86 0.58
CA GLY A 132 14.90 8.51 -0.63
C GLY A 132 13.42 8.27 -0.39
N THR A 133 12.92 8.40 0.85
CA THR A 133 11.50 8.21 1.17
C THR A 133 10.68 9.48 0.93
N ARG A 134 11.28 10.67 0.94
CA ARG A 134 10.59 11.91 0.60
C ARG A 134 10.29 11.95 -0.89
N ALA A 135 9.00 11.96 -1.22
CA ALA A 135 8.55 12.22 -2.58
C ALA A 135 8.85 13.68 -2.97
N PRO A 136 9.08 13.95 -4.26
CA PRO A 136 9.08 15.32 -4.74
C PRO A 136 7.72 15.98 -4.43
N PRO A 137 7.67 17.31 -4.30
CA PRO A 137 6.41 18.02 -4.14
C PRO A 137 5.45 17.61 -5.28
N PRO A 138 4.13 17.60 -5.01
CA PRO A 138 3.17 17.36 -6.08
C PRO A 138 3.38 18.40 -7.18
N PRO A 139 3.12 18.04 -8.45
CA PRO A 139 3.11 19.03 -9.52
C PRO A 139 2.15 20.16 -9.15
N GLU A 140 2.53 21.37 -9.49
CA GLU A 140 1.63 22.51 -9.33
C GLU A 140 0.31 22.21 -10.07
N PRO A 141 -0.85 22.51 -9.46
CA PRO A 141 -2.12 22.30 -10.12
C PRO A 141 -2.12 23.03 -11.47
N ASP A 142 -2.57 22.35 -12.51
CA ASP A 142 -2.76 22.96 -13.82
C ASP A 142 -3.77 24.11 -13.63
N PRO A 143 -3.41 25.36 -13.98
CA PRO A 143 -4.32 26.49 -13.83
C PRO A 143 -5.62 26.38 -14.66
N GLN A 144 -5.77 25.33 -15.45
CA GLN A 144 -6.97 25.03 -16.25
C GLN A 144 -7.91 24.00 -15.59
N GLU A 145 -7.54 23.37 -14.49
CA GLU A 145 -8.44 22.53 -13.66
C GLU A 145 -9.11 23.39 -12.56
N GLU A 146 -9.79 24.47 -12.92
CA GLU A 146 -10.83 25.01 -12.05
C GLU A 146 -11.95 23.98 -11.99
N ILE A 147 -12.06 23.33 -10.85
CA ILE A 147 -13.14 22.43 -10.53
C ILE A 147 -14.42 23.27 -10.51
N GLU A 148 -15.26 23.11 -11.51
CA GLU A 148 -16.66 23.56 -11.42
C GLU A 148 -17.30 22.84 -10.23
N LEU A 149 -17.56 23.59 -9.17
CA LEU A 149 -18.35 23.18 -8.00
C LEU A 149 -19.85 23.29 -8.31
#